data_8875f58a869d6d5221d214c9bc20dd78
#
_entry.id   8875f58a869d6d5221d214c9bc20dd78
#
_cell.length_a   1.000
_cell.length_b   1.000
_cell.length_c   1.000
_cell.angle_alpha   90.00
_cell.angle_beta   90.00
_cell.angle_gamma   90.00
#
_symmetry.space_group_name_H-M   'P 1'
#
loop_
_entity.id
_entity.type
_entity.pdbx_description
1 polymer ?
#
loop_
_entity_poly.entity_id
_entity_poly.type
_entity_poly.pdbx_seq_one_letter_code
_entity_poly.pdbx_strand_id
1 'polypeptide(L)' 'MNTKLSAVSDKRMDLTCSACGHKFSYKIANLILTTSDETTTHEVRQRAVCRGCGVRGDNTYQIVLAR' A
#
# COMPACT_ATOMS: atom_id res chain seq x y z
N MET A 1 12.38 0.10 -4.43
CA MET A 1 12.88 0.14 -3.05
C MET A 1 11.99 -0.69 -2.15
N ASN A 2 12.60 -1.50 -1.33
CA ASN A 2 11.86 -2.43 -0.47
C ASN A 2 11.91 -1.96 0.98
N THR A 3 11.00 -1.06 1.32
CA THR A 3 10.86 -0.59 2.68
C THR A 3 9.95 -1.56 3.45
N LYS A 4 10.43 -2.10 4.55
CA LYS A 4 9.60 -2.95 5.40
C LYS A 4 8.50 -2.12 6.05
N LEU A 5 7.33 -2.70 6.20
CA LEU A 5 6.20 -2.02 6.82
C LEU A 5 6.51 -1.59 8.25
N SER A 6 7.28 -2.39 8.98
CA SER A 6 7.66 -2.06 10.36
C SER A 6 8.47 -0.76 10.46
N ALA A 7 9.23 -0.41 9.43
CA ALA A 7 10.03 0.81 9.41
C ALA A 7 9.18 2.07 9.27
N VAL A 8 7.94 1.94 8.79
CA VAL A 8 7.03 3.05 8.53
C VAL A 8 5.66 2.81 9.18
N SER A 9 5.64 2.07 10.29
CA SER A 9 4.39 1.64 10.93
C SER A 9 3.53 2.80 11.44
N ASP A 10 4.12 3.96 11.64
CA ASP A 10 3.41 5.16 12.06
C ASP A 10 2.86 5.98 10.89
N LYS A 11 2.99 5.47 9.67
CA LYS A 11 2.63 6.20 8.45
C LYS A 11 1.45 5.54 7.74
N ARG A 12 1.02 6.18 6.67
CA ARG A 12 -0.08 5.73 5.83
C ARG A 12 0.47 5.50 4.41
N MET A 13 -0.07 4.50 3.73
CA MET A 13 0.28 4.20 2.35
C MET A 13 -0.89 4.59 1.45
N ASP A 14 -0.66 5.56 0.58
CA ASP A 14 -1.65 6.00 -0.41
C ASP A 14 -1.33 5.32 -1.73
N LEU A 15 -2.33 4.66 -2.30
CA LEU A 15 -2.20 3.95 -3.58
C LEU A 15 -3.09 4.62 -4.61
N THR A 16 -2.60 4.68 -5.85
CA THR A 16 -3.36 5.20 -6.99
C THR A 16 -3.30 4.19 -8.11
N CYS A 17 -4.46 3.74 -8.58
CA CYS A 17 -4.52 2.81 -9.70
C CYS A 17 -4.08 3.52 -10.97
N SER A 18 -3.12 2.94 -11.70
CA SER A 18 -2.62 3.52 -12.95
C SER A 18 -3.62 3.35 -14.10
N ALA A 19 -4.51 2.37 -13.99
CA ALA A 19 -5.46 2.09 -15.06
C ALA A 19 -6.69 3.00 -15.04
N CYS A 20 -7.25 3.27 -13.86
CA CYS A 20 -8.50 4.04 -13.73
C CYS A 20 -8.36 5.29 -12.87
N GLY A 21 -7.22 5.50 -12.21
CA GLY A 21 -6.99 6.67 -11.36
C GLY A 21 -7.65 6.61 -10.00
N HIS A 22 -8.25 5.49 -9.64
CA HIS A 22 -8.88 5.33 -8.34
C HIS A 22 -7.83 5.42 -7.22
N LYS A 23 -8.13 6.20 -6.19
CA LYS A 23 -7.23 6.40 -5.06
C LYS A 23 -7.78 5.73 -3.82
N PHE A 24 -6.88 5.09 -3.08
CA PHE A 24 -7.24 4.47 -1.82
C PHE A 24 -6.03 4.47 -0.90
N SER A 25 -6.27 4.40 0.41
CA SER A 25 -5.20 4.48 1.40
C SER A 25 -5.39 3.45 2.48
N TYR A 26 -4.26 3.04 3.07
CA TYR A 26 -4.24 2.09 4.17
C TYR A 26 -3.31 2.60 5.25
N LYS A 27 -3.71 2.41 6.51
CA LYS A 27 -2.79 2.60 7.63
C LYS A 27 -1.81 1.43 7.64
N ILE A 28 -0.52 1.73 7.71
CA ILE A 28 0.49 0.67 7.64
C ILE A 28 0.39 -0.28 8.84
N ALA A 29 0.05 0.25 10.02
CA ALA A 29 -0.18 -0.59 11.19
C ALA A 29 -1.24 -1.67 10.92
N ASN A 30 -2.31 -1.33 10.19
CA ASN A 30 -3.34 -2.29 9.82
C ASN A 30 -2.83 -3.31 8.80
N LEU A 31 -1.98 -2.88 7.88
CA LEU A 31 -1.38 -3.79 6.90
C LEU A 31 -0.50 -4.83 7.60
N ILE A 32 0.24 -4.43 8.62
CA ILE A 32 1.08 -5.34 9.40
C ILE A 32 0.21 -6.41 10.08
N LEU A 33 -0.95 -6.02 10.58
CA LEU A 33 -1.86 -6.95 11.25
C LEU A 33 -2.40 -8.03 10.29
N THR A 34 -2.60 -7.68 9.02
CA THR A 34 -3.13 -8.61 8.02
C THR A 34 -2.04 -9.36 7.25
N THR A 35 -0.80 -8.88 7.30
CA THR A 35 0.33 -9.50 6.62
C THR A 35 1.39 -9.89 7.65
N SER A 36 2.51 -9.16 7.68
CA SER A 36 3.54 -9.31 8.70
C SER A 36 4.41 -8.07 8.71
N ASP A 37 5.20 -7.89 9.77
CA ASP A 37 6.14 -6.78 9.85
C ASP A 37 7.33 -6.95 8.88
N GLU A 38 7.55 -8.13 8.35
CA GLU A 38 8.57 -8.41 7.34
C GLU A 38 8.13 -8.04 5.93
N THR A 39 6.82 -7.83 5.71
CA THR A 39 6.28 -7.46 4.41
C THR A 39 6.79 -6.06 4.02
N THR A 40 7.15 -5.90 2.76
CA THR A 40 7.62 -4.61 2.24
C THR A 40 6.47 -3.84 1.58
N THR A 41 6.66 -2.52 1.44
CA THR A 41 5.69 -1.69 0.73
C THR A 41 5.53 -2.13 -0.73
N HIS A 42 6.63 -2.59 -1.34
CA HIS A 42 6.62 -3.08 -2.72
C HIS A 42 5.73 -4.33 -2.86
N GLU A 43 5.78 -5.23 -1.89
CA GLU A 43 4.93 -6.42 -1.90
C GLU A 43 3.46 -6.07 -1.75
N VAL A 44 3.13 -5.10 -0.90
CA VAL A 44 1.76 -4.62 -0.73
C VAL A 44 1.25 -4.05 -2.06
N ARG A 45 2.07 -3.23 -2.70
CA ARG A 45 1.73 -2.64 -3.99
C ARG A 45 1.43 -3.71 -5.04
N GLN A 46 2.26 -4.74 -5.11
CA GLN A 46 2.11 -5.80 -6.10
C GLN A 46 0.84 -6.63 -5.88
N ARG A 47 0.42 -6.77 -4.63
CA ARG A 47 -0.76 -7.57 -4.27
C ARG A 47 -2.04 -6.75 -4.22
N ALA A 48 -1.94 -5.42 -4.24
CA ALA A 48 -3.10 -4.56 -4.15
C ALA A 48 -3.95 -4.67 -5.42
N VAL A 49 -5.25 -4.87 -5.24
CA VAL A 49 -6.21 -4.97 -6.34
C VAL A 49 -7.09 -3.72 -6.30
N CYS A 50 -7.21 -3.04 -7.43
CA CYS A 50 -8.09 -1.89 -7.54
C CYS A 50 -9.54 -2.35 -7.46
N ARG A 51 -10.32 -1.77 -6.56
CA ARG A 51 -11.73 -2.09 -6.41
C ARG A 51 -12.60 -1.48 -7.50
N GLY A 52 -12.07 -0.51 -8.23
CA GLY A 52 -12.80 0.12 -9.32
C GLY A 52 -12.72 -0.64 -10.62
N CYS A 53 -11.53 -1.13 -11.00
CA CYS A 53 -11.32 -1.81 -12.28
C CYS A 53 -10.80 -3.24 -12.15
N GLY A 54 -10.42 -3.68 -10.94
CA GLY A 54 -9.97 -5.05 -10.70
C GLY A 54 -8.53 -5.34 -11.10
N VAL A 55 -7.78 -4.34 -11.53
CA VAL A 55 -6.38 -4.53 -11.92
C VAL A 55 -5.53 -4.75 -10.69
N ARG A 56 -4.64 -5.76 -10.76
CA ARG A 56 -3.72 -6.06 -9.68
C ARG A 56 -2.31 -5.59 -10.04
N GLY A 57 -1.67 -4.88 -9.09
CA GLY A 57 -0.27 -4.50 -9.21
C GLY A 57 0.02 -3.34 -10.13
N ASP A 58 -0.97 -2.83 -10.84
CA ASP A 58 -0.79 -1.69 -11.74
C ASP A 58 -1.18 -0.40 -11.03
N ASN A 59 -0.34 0.01 -10.09
CA ASN A 59 -0.59 1.17 -9.26
C ASN A 59 0.72 1.84 -8.87
N THR A 60 0.60 3.06 -8.39
CA THR A 60 1.69 3.79 -7.73
C THR A 60 1.33 4.00 -6.27
N TYR A 61 2.33 4.18 -5.43
CA TYR A 61 2.07 4.42 -4.02
C TYR A 61 2.95 5.52 -3.47
N GLN A 62 2.50 6.10 -2.36
CA GLN A 62 3.23 7.14 -1.64
C GLN A 62 3.06 6.91 -0.14
N ILE A 63 4.15 7.04 0.60
CA ILE A 63 4.13 6.91 2.05
C ILE A 63 4.03 8.30 2.64
N VAL A 64 2.98 8.54 3.44
CA VAL A 64 2.70 9.85 4.04
C VAL A 64 2.45 9.68 5.54
N LEU A 65 2.59 10.77 6.29
CA LEU A 65 2.30 10.75 7.71
C LEU A 65 0.83 10.46 7.97
N ALA A 66 0.58 9.55 8.90
CA ALA A 66 -0.78 9.15 9.27
C ALA A 66 -1.29 10.08 10.38
N ARG A 67 -1.86 11.21 10.01
CA ARG A 67 -2.46 12.14 10.96
C ARG A 67 -3.86 12.48 10.55
#